data_c2fbb06263250d7f3074711e319c4dd4
#
_entry.id   c2fbb06263250d7f3074711e319c4dd4
#
_cell.length_a   1.000
_cell.length_b   1.000
_cell.length_c   1.000
_cell.angle_alpha   90.00
_cell.angle_beta   90.00
_cell.angle_gamma   90.00
#
_symmetry.space_group_name_H-M   'P 1'
#
loop_
_entity.id
_entity.type
_entity.pdbx_description
1 polymer ?
#
loop_
_entity_poly.entity_id
_entity_poly.type
_entity_poly.pdbx_seq_one_letter_code
_entity_poly.pdbx_strand_id
1 'polypeptide(L)'
;MQTLFKNKFLLVILICLSLFAIYFVSEKNFLPNSDTASIDITNDISEGLLEVSKNISHTQNCGDSIGSFNGITVYLNSGGIMSCDGERNLNADGYSYGIKWQCVEFVRRYYYEYLNHKMPNRYGHASDYFKSNISSGSMNLERNLLQYRNGDIKPQKEDLLVWSGTYGHVAIVTDVTETTVSTIAQNVGGNCTDVLSLHENIIGGGCIGFLRKDE
;
A
#
# COMPACT_ATOMS: atom_id res chain seq x y z
N MET A 1 -25.14 -18.30 -13.38
CA MET A 1 -24.31 -17.82 -14.52
C MET A 1 -22.81 -17.76 -14.20
N GLN A 2 -22.38 -17.54 -12.96
CA GLN A 2 -20.96 -17.46 -12.57
C GLN A 2 -20.20 -18.81 -12.56
N THR A 3 -20.85 -19.92 -12.33
CA THR A 3 -20.22 -21.28 -12.31
C THR A 3 -19.83 -21.78 -13.71
N LEU A 4 -20.55 -21.35 -14.74
CA LEU A 4 -20.29 -21.78 -16.14
C LEU A 4 -19.02 -21.09 -16.70
N PHE A 5 -18.71 -19.87 -16.26
CA PHE A 5 -17.52 -19.14 -16.70
C PHE A 5 -16.22 -19.68 -16.08
N LYS A 6 -16.26 -20.09 -14.80
CA LYS A 6 -15.08 -20.69 -14.12
C LYS A 6 -14.65 -22.01 -14.77
N ASN A 7 -15.63 -22.85 -15.17
CA ASN A 7 -15.32 -24.12 -15.81
C ASN A 7 -14.75 -23.96 -17.23
N LYS A 8 -15.18 -22.97 -18.00
CA LYS A 8 -14.60 -22.68 -19.33
C LYS A 8 -13.17 -22.16 -19.24
N PHE A 9 -12.87 -21.32 -18.26
CA PHE A 9 -11.52 -20.78 -18.07
C PHE A 9 -10.53 -21.87 -17.63
N LEU A 10 -10.95 -22.77 -16.74
CA LEU A 10 -10.14 -23.92 -16.32
C LEU A 10 -9.87 -24.88 -17.46
N LEU A 11 -10.85 -25.11 -18.35
CA LEU A 11 -10.70 -25.97 -19.52
C LEU A 11 -9.70 -25.41 -20.53
N VAL A 12 -9.69 -24.10 -20.76
CA VAL A 12 -8.74 -23.43 -21.66
C VAL A 12 -7.30 -23.56 -21.14
N ILE A 13 -7.09 -23.38 -19.84
CA ILE A 13 -5.76 -23.54 -19.22
C ILE A 13 -5.25 -24.98 -19.36
N LEU A 14 -6.11 -25.99 -19.15
CA LEU A 14 -5.74 -27.40 -19.31
C LEU A 14 -5.39 -27.75 -20.75
N ILE A 15 -6.10 -27.20 -21.73
CA ILE A 15 -5.80 -27.40 -23.16
C ILE A 15 -4.47 -26.74 -23.54
N CYS A 16 -4.19 -25.52 -23.07
CA CYS A 16 -2.92 -24.85 -23.31
C CYS A 16 -1.73 -25.62 -22.71
N LEU A 17 -1.88 -26.15 -21.50
CA LEU A 17 -0.84 -26.96 -20.85
C LEU A 17 -0.59 -28.28 -21.57
N SER A 18 -1.62 -28.93 -22.12
CA SER A 18 -1.49 -30.18 -22.91
C SER A 18 -0.81 -29.91 -24.26
N LEU A 19 -1.12 -28.82 -24.95
CA LEU A 19 -0.49 -28.44 -26.20
C LEU A 19 0.99 -28.06 -26.00
N PHE A 20 1.33 -27.42 -24.88
CA PHE A 20 2.71 -27.10 -24.52
C PHE A 20 3.54 -28.36 -24.23
N ALA A 21 2.95 -29.35 -23.56
CA ALA A 21 3.59 -30.64 -23.33
C ALA A 21 3.82 -31.45 -24.62
N ILE A 22 2.87 -31.40 -25.57
CA ILE A 22 2.99 -32.07 -26.88
C ILE A 22 4.06 -31.39 -27.73
N TYR A 23 4.18 -30.06 -27.70
CA TYR A 23 5.23 -29.32 -28.40
C TYR A 23 6.64 -29.71 -27.90
N PHE A 24 6.82 -29.81 -26.59
CA PHE A 24 8.10 -30.20 -25.98
C PHE A 24 8.50 -31.67 -26.24
N VAL A 25 7.52 -32.58 -26.38
CA VAL A 25 7.79 -33.99 -26.72
C VAL A 25 8.13 -34.17 -28.20
N SER A 26 7.58 -33.30 -29.08
CA SER A 26 7.88 -33.34 -30.51
C SER A 26 9.29 -32.90 -30.87
N GLU A 27 9.91 -31.99 -30.11
CA GLU A 27 11.29 -31.55 -30.36
C GLU A 27 12.36 -32.55 -29.91
N LYS A 28 12.03 -33.48 -29.03
CA LYS A 28 13.01 -34.49 -28.54
C LYS A 28 13.32 -35.62 -29.54
N ASN A 29 12.62 -35.72 -30.65
CA ASN A 29 12.80 -36.78 -31.62
C ASN A 29 13.73 -36.43 -32.80
N PHE A 30 14.46 -35.31 -32.73
CA PHE A 30 15.37 -34.89 -33.81
C PHE A 30 16.76 -34.46 -33.27
N LEU A 31 17.53 -35.45 -32.75
CA LEU A 31 18.98 -35.28 -32.59
C LEU A 31 19.69 -36.60 -32.90
N PRO A 32 20.76 -36.57 -33.72
CA PRO A 32 21.55 -37.75 -34.00
C PRO A 32 22.44 -38.16 -32.82
N ASN A 33 22.58 -39.45 -32.66
CA ASN A 33 23.43 -40.16 -31.71
C ASN A 33 24.83 -39.59 -31.60
N SER A 34 25.25 -39.16 -30.38
CA SER A 34 26.66 -39.19 -30.00
C SER A 34 26.75 -39.35 -28.46
N ASP A 35 27.51 -40.29 -28.05
CA ASP A 35 27.92 -40.81 -26.78
C ASP A 35 27.80 -39.96 -25.50
N THR A 36 27.14 -40.55 -24.49
CA THR A 36 27.45 -40.60 -23.08
C THR A 36 27.88 -39.34 -22.33
N ALA A 37 26.90 -38.66 -21.74
CA ALA A 37 26.93 -38.18 -20.37
C ALA A 37 25.47 -38.03 -19.92
N SER A 38 24.98 -38.92 -19.07
CA SER A 38 23.71 -38.73 -18.38
C SER A 38 23.88 -37.60 -17.35
N ILE A 39 23.69 -36.37 -17.82
CA ILE A 39 23.54 -35.21 -16.93
C ILE A 39 22.19 -35.42 -16.24
N ASP A 40 22.24 -35.59 -14.92
CA ASP A 40 21.06 -35.78 -14.07
C ASP A 40 20.32 -34.44 -13.93
N ILE A 41 19.63 -34.06 -15.03
CA ILE A 41 18.87 -32.80 -15.16
C ILE A 41 17.75 -32.74 -14.11
N THR A 42 17.33 -33.88 -13.55
CA THR A 42 16.26 -33.92 -12.56
C THR A 42 16.68 -33.35 -11.20
N ASN A 43 17.95 -33.54 -10.81
CA ASN A 43 18.46 -32.98 -9.56
C ASN A 43 18.71 -31.48 -9.66
N ASP A 44 19.20 -31.00 -10.81
CA ASP A 44 19.45 -29.58 -11.04
C ASP A 44 18.16 -28.76 -11.08
N ILE A 45 17.08 -29.31 -11.66
CA ILE A 45 15.75 -28.68 -11.67
C ILE A 45 15.13 -28.68 -10.26
N SER A 46 15.30 -29.76 -9.49
CA SER A 46 14.76 -29.83 -8.13
C SER A 46 15.48 -28.87 -7.17
N GLU A 47 16.79 -28.72 -7.28
CA GLU A 47 17.55 -27.73 -6.50
C GLU A 47 17.21 -26.29 -6.92
N GLY A 48 17.10 -26.02 -8.22
CA GLY A 48 16.67 -24.72 -8.73
C GLY A 48 15.24 -24.34 -8.29
N LEU A 49 14.30 -25.30 -8.28
CA LEU A 49 12.95 -25.08 -7.76
C LEU A 49 12.93 -24.88 -6.24
N LEU A 50 13.83 -25.54 -5.51
CA LEU A 50 13.96 -25.36 -4.06
C LEU A 50 14.55 -23.99 -3.71
N GLU A 51 15.52 -23.49 -4.48
CA GLU A 51 16.05 -22.13 -4.31
C GLU A 51 15.02 -21.06 -4.69
N VAL A 52 14.29 -21.25 -5.78
CA VAL A 52 13.19 -20.35 -6.16
C VAL A 52 12.08 -20.38 -5.10
N SER A 53 11.75 -21.54 -4.53
CA SER A 53 10.74 -21.64 -3.45
C SER A 53 11.23 -21.03 -2.14
N LYS A 54 12.51 -21.11 -1.81
CA LYS A 54 13.11 -20.41 -0.66
C LYS A 54 13.10 -18.89 -0.81
N ASN A 55 13.27 -18.38 -2.04
CA ASN A 55 13.19 -16.94 -2.33
C ASN A 55 11.77 -16.40 -2.38
N ILE A 56 10.73 -17.24 -2.57
CA ILE A 56 9.33 -16.82 -2.62
C ILE A 56 8.65 -16.80 -1.25
N SER A 57 9.24 -17.43 -0.24
CA SER A 57 8.69 -17.50 1.12
C SER A 57 9.34 -16.48 2.07
N HIS A 58 9.51 -15.23 1.62
CA HIS A 58 9.68 -14.16 2.60
C HIS A 58 8.30 -13.81 3.15
N THR A 59 7.90 -14.50 4.22
CA THR A 59 6.71 -14.11 4.98
C THR A 59 6.96 -12.73 5.55
N GLN A 60 6.31 -11.72 4.96
CA GLN A 60 6.39 -10.36 5.47
C GLN A 60 5.81 -10.34 6.89
N ASN A 61 6.59 -9.83 7.83
CA ASN A 61 6.20 -9.72 9.22
C ASN A 61 5.75 -8.29 9.55
N CYS A 62 4.96 -8.17 10.59
CA CYS A 62 4.61 -6.87 11.10
C CYS A 62 5.85 -6.05 11.46
N GLY A 63 5.94 -4.83 10.93
CA GLY A 63 7.11 -3.97 11.10
C GLY A 63 8.15 -4.05 9.99
N ASP A 64 8.00 -4.95 9.02
CA ASP A 64 8.86 -4.95 7.83
C ASP A 64 8.65 -3.67 7.02
N SER A 65 9.73 -3.14 6.47
CA SER A 65 9.66 -1.98 5.57
C SER A 65 9.01 -2.37 4.24
N ILE A 66 7.96 -1.63 3.84
CA ILE A 66 7.24 -1.84 2.57
C ILE A 66 7.32 -0.65 1.62
N GLY A 67 7.98 0.42 2.03
CA GLY A 67 8.19 1.62 1.23
C GLY A 67 8.72 2.78 2.05
N SER A 68 8.90 3.93 1.38
CA SER A 68 9.28 5.17 2.05
C SER A 68 8.88 6.39 1.23
N PHE A 69 8.72 7.53 1.89
CA PHE A 69 8.51 8.82 1.25
C PHE A 69 9.28 9.91 2.00
N ASN A 70 10.10 10.68 1.28
CA ASN A 70 10.98 11.71 1.84
C ASN A 70 11.82 11.22 3.05
N GLY A 71 12.31 9.97 2.98
CA GLY A 71 13.11 9.36 4.04
C GLY A 71 12.31 8.75 5.20
N ILE A 72 10.99 8.91 5.22
CA ILE A 72 10.14 8.32 6.26
C ILE A 72 9.63 6.96 5.80
N THR A 73 10.02 5.90 6.50
CA THR A 73 9.70 4.51 6.16
C THR A 73 8.23 4.18 6.42
N VAL A 74 7.62 3.43 5.52
CA VAL A 74 6.30 2.80 5.71
C VAL A 74 6.51 1.37 6.16
N TYR A 75 5.83 0.98 7.22
CA TYR A 75 5.94 -0.36 7.78
C TYR A 75 4.69 -1.19 7.55
N LEU A 76 4.87 -2.48 7.32
CA LEU A 76 3.77 -3.42 7.20
C LEU A 76 3.02 -3.54 8.52
N ASN A 77 1.71 -3.37 8.42
CA ASN A 77 0.78 -3.74 9.47
C ASN A 77 0.15 -5.09 9.09
N SER A 78 0.35 -6.12 9.88
CA SER A 78 -0.09 -7.49 9.56
C SER A 78 -1.60 -7.72 9.68
N GLY A 79 -2.37 -6.64 9.79
CA GLY A 79 -3.84 -6.66 9.77
C GLY A 79 -4.49 -6.46 11.14
N GLY A 80 -5.62 -5.76 11.12
CA GLY A 80 -6.45 -5.50 12.30
C GLY A 80 -6.15 -4.18 13.03
N ILE A 81 -7.09 -3.81 13.90
CA ILE A 81 -7.07 -2.53 14.63
C ILE A 81 -5.92 -2.44 15.64
N MET A 82 -5.52 -3.59 16.18
CA MET A 82 -4.48 -3.75 17.19
C MET A 82 -3.33 -4.60 16.67
N SER A 83 -3.02 -4.42 15.39
CA SER A 83 -1.97 -5.19 14.73
C SER A 83 -0.60 -4.95 15.35
N CYS A 84 0.28 -5.87 15.12
CA CYS A 84 1.56 -6.02 15.79
C CYS A 84 1.30 -6.31 17.30
N ASP A 85 1.96 -5.61 18.16
CA ASP A 85 1.80 -5.75 19.61
C ASP A 85 0.88 -4.69 20.25
N GLY A 86 0.29 -3.81 19.42
CA GLY A 86 -0.53 -2.69 19.88
C GLY A 86 0.26 -1.57 20.58
N GLU A 87 1.59 -1.64 20.54
CA GLU A 87 2.46 -0.65 21.15
C GLU A 87 2.38 0.71 20.44
N ARG A 88 2.64 1.76 21.23
CA ARG A 88 2.76 3.11 20.68
C ARG A 88 4.17 3.37 20.17
N ASN A 89 4.27 4.02 19.01
CA ASN A 89 5.51 4.59 18.52
C ASN A 89 5.70 5.98 19.14
N LEU A 90 6.80 6.16 19.86
CA LEU A 90 7.18 7.40 20.54
C LEU A 90 8.52 7.89 20.00
N ASN A 91 8.67 9.21 19.85
CA ASN A 91 10.00 9.77 19.64
C ASN A 91 10.80 9.86 20.96
N ALA A 92 12.05 10.33 20.88
CA ALA A 92 12.92 10.46 22.04
C ALA A 92 12.38 11.43 23.11
N ASP A 93 11.54 12.41 22.74
CA ASP A 93 10.94 13.39 23.65
C ASP A 93 9.57 12.94 24.19
N GLY A 94 9.17 11.69 23.94
CA GLY A 94 7.91 11.12 24.38
C GLY A 94 6.68 11.58 23.58
N TYR A 95 6.87 12.23 22.41
CA TYR A 95 5.76 12.54 21.51
C TYR A 95 5.28 11.25 20.82
N SER A 96 3.98 10.95 20.97
CA SER A 96 3.40 9.75 20.39
C SER A 96 2.95 9.97 18.95
N TYR A 97 3.47 9.18 18.03
CA TYR A 97 2.98 9.12 16.65
C TYR A 97 1.67 8.35 16.55
N GLY A 98 1.43 7.38 17.40
CA GLY A 98 0.24 6.51 17.38
C GLY A 98 0.59 5.07 17.70
N ILE A 99 -0.34 4.15 17.43
CA ILE A 99 -0.11 2.71 17.53
C ILE A 99 0.67 2.25 16.29
N LYS A 100 1.77 1.51 16.50
CA LYS A 100 2.54 0.84 15.43
C LYS A 100 1.64 -0.13 14.68
N TRP A 101 1.60 -0.14 13.51
CA TRP A 101 1.92 0.57 12.30
C TRP A 101 0.63 0.99 11.62
N GLN A 102 -0.15 1.80 12.33
CA GLN A 102 -1.44 2.31 11.85
C GLN A 102 -1.24 3.47 10.85
N CYS A 103 -2.24 3.75 10.02
CA CYS A 103 -2.21 4.89 9.09
C CYS A 103 -1.97 6.22 9.81
N VAL A 104 -2.60 6.42 10.97
CA VAL A 104 -2.44 7.62 11.82
C VAL A 104 -1.01 7.76 12.33
N GLU A 105 -0.35 6.65 12.69
CA GLU A 105 1.04 6.64 13.13
C GLU A 105 1.97 7.17 12.02
N PHE A 106 1.83 6.64 10.81
CA PHE A 106 2.66 7.04 9.68
C PHE A 106 2.52 8.53 9.36
N VAL A 107 1.30 9.04 9.21
CA VAL A 107 1.10 10.46 8.84
C VAL A 107 1.59 11.40 9.92
N ARG A 108 1.45 11.06 11.22
CA ARG A 108 1.96 11.88 12.31
C ARG A 108 3.48 11.87 12.38
N ARG A 109 4.11 10.72 12.14
CA ARG A 109 5.56 10.58 12.08
C ARG A 109 6.12 11.36 10.88
N TYR A 110 5.48 11.26 9.70
CA TYR A 110 5.83 12.03 8.52
C TYR A 110 5.77 13.55 8.78
N TYR A 111 4.66 14.03 9.32
CA TYR A 111 4.49 15.45 9.63
C TYR A 111 5.51 15.93 10.66
N TYR A 112 5.78 15.15 11.70
CA TYR A 112 6.72 15.52 12.75
C TYR A 112 8.18 15.52 12.26
N GLU A 113 8.62 14.40 11.67
CA GLU A 113 10.02 14.17 11.35
C GLU A 113 10.46 14.89 10.07
N TYR A 114 9.60 14.92 9.05
CA TYR A 114 9.93 15.52 7.76
C TYR A 114 9.43 16.97 7.65
N LEU A 115 8.19 17.26 7.99
CA LEU A 115 7.60 18.60 7.86
C LEU A 115 7.85 19.49 9.08
N ASN A 116 8.52 18.99 10.13
CA ASN A 116 8.72 19.66 11.41
C ASN A 116 7.41 20.23 11.97
N HIS A 117 6.33 19.46 11.84
CA HIS A 117 4.98 19.86 12.25
C HIS A 117 4.44 18.94 13.34
N LYS A 118 4.22 19.50 14.52
CA LYS A 118 3.68 18.79 15.68
C LYS A 118 2.17 18.98 15.78
N MET A 119 1.41 17.92 15.59
CA MET A 119 -0.04 17.96 15.77
C MET A 119 -0.38 18.02 17.28
N PRO A 120 -1.17 19.03 17.74
CA PRO A 120 -1.47 19.20 19.17
C PRO A 120 -2.22 18.02 19.78
N ASN A 121 -3.30 17.55 19.11
CA ASN A 121 -4.07 16.41 19.58
C ASN A 121 -3.46 15.09 19.08
N ARG A 122 -3.09 14.21 20.01
CA ARG A 122 -2.48 12.90 19.74
C ARG A 122 -3.48 11.74 19.77
N TYR A 123 -4.77 12.00 20.00
CA TYR A 123 -5.83 11.01 20.12
C TYR A 123 -6.73 10.99 18.86
N GLY A 124 -7.58 9.98 18.80
CA GLY A 124 -8.58 9.80 17.77
C GLY A 124 -8.18 8.81 16.67
N HIS A 125 -9.19 8.38 15.93
CA HIS A 125 -9.07 7.58 14.73
C HIS A 125 -8.77 8.46 13.53
N ALA A 126 -8.52 7.85 12.37
CA ALA A 126 -8.29 8.60 11.12
C ALA A 126 -9.50 9.47 10.74
N SER A 127 -10.72 8.98 10.95
CA SER A 127 -11.96 9.76 10.75
C SER A 127 -12.04 11.04 11.56
N ASP A 128 -11.39 11.10 12.74
CA ASP A 128 -11.39 12.28 13.60
C ASP A 128 -10.50 13.43 13.09
N TYR A 129 -9.71 13.16 12.05
CA TYR A 129 -8.85 14.19 11.43
C TYR A 129 -9.64 15.24 10.68
N PHE A 130 -10.80 14.89 10.14
CA PHE A 130 -11.70 15.80 9.45
C PHE A 130 -12.90 16.13 10.28
N LYS A 131 -13.20 17.42 10.47
CA LYS A 131 -14.32 17.92 11.28
C LYS A 131 -15.37 18.58 10.41
N SER A 132 -16.57 18.03 10.36
CA SER A 132 -17.66 18.57 9.51
C SER A 132 -18.10 19.98 9.88
N ASN A 133 -17.86 20.41 11.12
CA ASN A 133 -18.19 21.74 11.63
C ASN A 133 -17.10 22.79 11.40
N ILE A 134 -15.95 22.43 10.81
CA ILE A 134 -14.91 23.37 10.41
C ILE A 134 -15.16 23.76 8.95
N SER A 135 -15.20 25.07 8.67
CA SER A 135 -15.33 25.58 7.30
C SER A 135 -14.09 25.28 6.48
N SER A 136 -14.28 25.02 5.20
CA SER A 136 -13.16 24.80 4.27
C SER A 136 -12.23 26.02 4.23
N GLY A 137 -10.92 25.76 4.25
CA GLY A 137 -9.90 26.81 4.35
C GLY A 137 -9.64 27.32 5.77
N SER A 138 -10.34 26.80 6.78
CA SER A 138 -10.13 27.19 8.17
C SER A 138 -9.21 26.24 8.91
N MET A 139 -8.59 26.76 9.97
CA MET A 139 -7.65 26.01 10.81
C MET A 139 -8.36 24.94 11.64
N ASN A 140 -7.95 23.69 11.46
CA ASN A 140 -8.27 22.59 12.36
C ASN A 140 -7.29 22.61 13.54
N LEU A 141 -7.69 23.21 14.66
CA LEU A 141 -6.83 23.41 15.82
C LEU A 141 -6.34 22.10 16.46
N GLU A 142 -7.05 20.99 16.30
CA GLU A 142 -6.59 19.69 16.83
C GLU A 142 -5.38 19.15 16.07
N ARG A 143 -5.20 19.56 14.82
CA ARG A 143 -4.10 19.14 13.95
C ARG A 143 -3.13 20.27 13.65
N ASN A 144 -3.55 21.50 13.91
CA ASN A 144 -2.83 22.74 13.50
C ASN A 144 -2.57 22.77 12.00
N LEU A 145 -3.58 22.42 11.21
CA LEU A 145 -3.57 22.30 9.75
C LEU A 145 -4.81 22.99 9.18
N LEU A 146 -4.70 23.61 8.02
CA LEU A 146 -5.85 24.09 7.26
C LEU A 146 -6.66 22.90 6.75
N GLN A 147 -7.97 22.95 6.85
CA GLN A 147 -8.87 21.88 6.43
C GLN A 147 -9.64 22.28 5.19
N TYR A 148 -9.66 21.42 4.17
CA TYR A 148 -10.38 21.63 2.92
C TYR A 148 -11.31 20.46 2.62
N ARG A 149 -12.53 20.76 2.19
CA ARG A 149 -13.45 19.74 1.66
C ARG A 149 -12.98 19.28 0.29
N ASN A 150 -13.25 18.03 -0.02
CA ASN A 150 -12.96 17.48 -1.34
C ASN A 150 -13.73 18.26 -2.42
N GLY A 151 -13.03 18.74 -3.43
CA GLY A 151 -13.56 19.53 -4.53
C GLY A 151 -13.41 21.05 -4.38
N ASP A 152 -13.17 21.59 -3.17
CA ASP A 152 -13.12 23.04 -2.98
C ASP A 152 -11.85 23.68 -3.59
N ILE A 153 -10.73 23.02 -3.47
CA ILE A 153 -9.46 23.44 -4.10
C ILE A 153 -8.66 22.23 -4.60
N LYS A 154 -7.69 22.47 -5.49
CA LYS A 154 -6.80 21.43 -5.99
C LYS A 154 -5.91 20.92 -4.84
N PRO A 155 -5.80 19.59 -4.64
CA PRO A 155 -4.84 19.02 -3.69
C PRO A 155 -3.42 19.30 -4.14
N GLN A 156 -2.47 19.24 -3.20
CA GLN A 156 -1.05 19.37 -3.50
C GLN A 156 -0.23 18.32 -2.76
N LYS A 157 1.01 18.16 -3.16
CA LYS A 157 1.96 17.27 -2.49
C LYS A 157 2.03 17.60 -0.99
N GLU A 158 2.11 16.53 -0.18
CA GLU A 158 2.16 16.58 1.30
C GLU A 158 0.82 16.89 1.98
N ASP A 159 -0.26 17.14 1.23
CA ASP A 159 -1.59 17.15 1.83
C ASP A 159 -1.92 15.79 2.48
N LEU A 160 -2.64 15.84 3.59
CA LEU A 160 -3.11 14.67 4.33
C LEU A 160 -4.56 14.40 3.95
N LEU A 161 -4.79 13.42 3.09
CA LEU A 161 -6.14 12.99 2.70
C LEU A 161 -6.82 12.23 3.82
N VAL A 162 -8.15 12.39 3.90
CA VAL A 162 -8.98 11.75 4.93
C VAL A 162 -10.17 11.04 4.32
N TRP A 163 -10.43 9.82 4.78
CA TRP A 163 -11.64 9.04 4.50
C TRP A 163 -12.48 8.85 5.76
N SER A 164 -13.80 8.92 5.61
CA SER A 164 -14.75 8.63 6.67
C SER A 164 -14.88 7.12 6.94
N GLY A 165 -15.54 6.76 8.01
CA GLY A 165 -15.82 5.38 8.41
C GLY A 165 -15.69 5.23 9.92
N THR A 166 -15.93 4.02 10.45
CA THR A 166 -15.84 3.76 11.91
C THR A 166 -14.48 4.15 12.46
N TYR A 167 -13.41 3.82 11.74
CA TYR A 167 -12.03 4.22 12.06
C TYR A 167 -11.49 5.22 11.04
N GLY A 168 -12.05 5.22 9.81
CA GLY A 168 -11.57 6.00 8.70
C GLY A 168 -10.19 5.56 8.19
N HIS A 169 -9.63 6.37 7.29
CA HIS A 169 -8.28 6.21 6.77
C HIS A 169 -7.63 7.57 6.52
N VAL A 170 -6.30 7.60 6.51
CA VAL A 170 -5.49 8.78 6.17
C VAL A 170 -4.30 8.38 5.33
N ALA A 171 -3.95 9.22 4.35
CA ALA A 171 -2.81 9.04 3.47
C ALA A 171 -2.12 10.38 3.17
N ILE A 172 -0.85 10.35 2.81
CA ILE A 172 -0.10 11.53 2.35
C ILE A 172 -0.13 11.58 0.82
N VAL A 173 -0.38 12.74 0.25
CA VAL A 173 -0.24 12.99 -1.19
C VAL A 173 1.24 13.04 -1.54
N THR A 174 1.66 12.20 -2.48
CA THR A 174 3.04 12.15 -2.96
C THR A 174 3.24 12.92 -4.25
N ASP A 175 2.22 12.97 -5.10
CA ASP A 175 2.23 13.71 -6.35
C ASP A 175 0.81 14.04 -6.83
N VAL A 176 0.66 15.10 -7.62
CA VAL A 176 -0.61 15.54 -8.20
C VAL A 176 -0.40 15.92 -9.66
N THR A 177 -1.14 15.28 -10.55
CA THR A 177 -1.24 15.63 -11.98
C THR A 177 -2.51 16.40 -12.29
N GLU A 178 -2.86 16.55 -13.56
CA GLU A 178 -4.16 17.14 -13.96
C GLU A 178 -5.34 16.18 -13.70
N THR A 179 -5.09 14.88 -13.67
CA THR A 179 -6.15 13.86 -13.62
C THR A 179 -5.98 12.83 -12.50
N THR A 180 -4.89 12.89 -11.75
CA THR A 180 -4.59 11.90 -10.70
C THR A 180 -3.96 12.52 -9.47
N VAL A 181 -4.16 11.84 -8.33
CA VAL A 181 -3.47 12.08 -7.06
C VAL A 181 -2.82 10.78 -6.62
N SER A 182 -1.50 10.77 -6.54
CA SER A 182 -0.74 9.65 -5.99
C SER A 182 -0.62 9.79 -4.48
N THR A 183 -0.74 8.69 -3.75
CA THR A 183 -0.72 8.68 -2.29
C THR A 183 0.19 7.60 -1.73
N ILE A 184 0.58 7.78 -0.49
CA ILE A 184 1.26 6.78 0.31
C ILE A 184 0.63 6.70 1.71
N ALA A 185 0.42 5.49 2.18
CA ALA A 185 -0.22 5.24 3.47
C ALA A 185 0.33 3.97 4.14
N GLN A 186 -0.02 3.80 5.39
CA GLN A 186 0.26 2.61 6.18
C GLN A 186 -1.05 1.91 6.57
N ASN A 187 -1.00 0.62 6.87
CA ASN A 187 -2.18 -0.21 7.19
C ASN A 187 -3.18 -0.34 6.02
N VAL A 188 -2.67 -0.61 4.83
CA VAL A 188 -3.43 -0.81 3.57
C VAL A 188 -3.13 -2.17 2.91
N GLY A 189 -2.61 -3.12 3.67
CA GLY A 189 -2.10 -4.39 3.14
C GLY A 189 -0.64 -4.27 2.67
N GLY A 190 -0.22 -5.10 1.74
CA GLY A 190 1.19 -5.15 1.29
C GLY A 190 1.62 -4.03 0.35
N ASN A 191 0.69 -3.26 -0.22
CA ASN A 191 1.00 -2.13 -1.09
C ASN A 191 0.73 -0.81 -0.36
N CYS A 192 1.76 0.00 -0.15
CA CYS A 192 1.63 1.28 0.57
C CYS A 192 1.28 2.47 -0.32
N THR A 193 1.20 2.30 -1.64
CA THR A 193 0.91 3.38 -2.60
C THR A 193 -0.41 3.15 -3.34
N ASP A 194 -1.09 4.25 -3.68
CA ASP A 194 -2.31 4.22 -4.49
C ASP A 194 -2.34 5.44 -5.43
N VAL A 195 -3.15 5.33 -6.50
CA VAL A 195 -3.38 6.41 -7.46
C VAL A 195 -4.89 6.62 -7.59
N LEU A 196 -5.35 7.79 -7.16
CA LEU A 196 -6.74 8.20 -7.17
C LEU A 196 -7.01 9.09 -8.38
N SER A 197 -8.23 9.06 -8.92
CA SER A 197 -8.65 10.01 -9.95
C SER A 197 -8.79 11.42 -9.38
N LEU A 198 -8.49 12.42 -10.21
CA LEU A 198 -8.74 13.83 -9.92
C LEU A 198 -9.55 14.44 -11.06
N HIS A 199 -10.70 15.02 -10.75
CA HIS A 199 -11.55 15.72 -11.72
C HIS A 199 -12.14 16.98 -11.07
N GLU A 200 -11.88 18.15 -11.64
CA GLU A 200 -12.39 19.44 -11.10
C GLU A 200 -12.11 19.61 -9.58
N ASN A 201 -10.91 19.27 -9.15
CA ASN A 201 -10.47 19.23 -7.75
C ASN A 201 -11.11 18.12 -6.90
N ILE A 202 -12.01 17.31 -7.43
CA ILE A 202 -12.62 16.18 -6.72
C ILE A 202 -11.69 14.97 -6.80
N ILE A 203 -11.18 14.54 -5.64
CA ILE A 203 -10.38 13.33 -5.48
C ILE A 203 -11.34 12.15 -5.38
N GLY A 204 -11.11 11.12 -6.20
CA GLY A 204 -11.91 9.90 -6.20
C GLY A 204 -11.69 9.03 -4.95
N GLY A 205 -12.19 7.76 -5.00
CA GLY A 205 -11.99 6.78 -3.95
C GLY A 205 -12.69 7.09 -2.62
N GLY A 206 -13.69 8.00 -2.60
CA GLY A 206 -14.46 8.33 -1.40
C GLY A 206 -13.74 9.23 -0.39
N CYS A 207 -12.68 9.94 -0.81
CA CYS A 207 -12.02 10.97 0.00
C CYS A 207 -13.03 12.06 0.38
N ILE A 208 -13.08 12.45 1.67
CA ILE A 208 -14.01 13.48 2.15
C ILE A 208 -13.37 14.89 2.17
N GLY A 209 -12.05 14.95 2.14
CA GLY A 209 -11.27 16.18 2.16
C GLY A 209 -9.86 15.94 2.61
N PHE A 210 -9.14 16.99 2.85
CA PHE A 210 -7.73 16.93 3.23
C PHE A 210 -7.33 18.04 4.19
N LEU A 211 -6.21 17.81 4.87
CA LEU A 211 -5.57 18.78 5.73
C LEU A 211 -4.24 19.22 5.11
N ARG A 212 -3.93 20.50 5.22
CA ARG A 212 -2.73 21.13 4.65
C ARG A 212 -1.96 21.90 5.72
N LYS A 213 -0.64 21.75 5.72
CA LYS A 213 0.22 22.59 6.55
C LYS A 213 0.16 24.03 6.02
N ASP A 214 -0.10 24.97 6.93
CA ASP A 214 0.04 26.40 6.65
C ASP A 214 1.52 26.72 6.41
N GLU A 215 1.82 27.58 5.44
CA GLU A 215 3.20 27.93 5.05
C GLU A 215 3.91 28.78 6.11
#